data_495401d02e35e20f370b5b895e1598ad
#
_entry.id   495401d02e35e20f370b5b895e1598ad
#
_cell.length_a   1.000
_cell.length_b   1.000
_cell.length_c   1.000
_cell.angle_alpha   90.00
_cell.angle_beta   90.00
_cell.angle_gamma   90.00
#
_symmetry.space_group_name_H-M   'P 1'
#
loop_
_entity.id
_entity.type
_entity.pdbx_description
1 polymer ?
#
loop_
_entity_poly.entity_id
_entity_poly.type
_entity_poly.pdbx_seq_one_letter_code
_entity_poly.pdbx_strand_id
1 'polypeptide(L)'
;MNDKITLVTAFFQLGRGEWNSFKRTNDDYFNYFDFWARIKNDMIIYTDKVSAQKIEEIRIKKYNRKNTKIIIIDDYRKIDEDLYNSIKSATENGFNTEFRINPSTPESWNYDYNYLMLLKEWCVKDSVEKGLAKGIIAWIDFGYNHGGKYYTKSQEFDFEWKWKFSDKIHLFTVNKLDDLPIFEIIRSVNSYIQGGVIVAPDKLWLKLWNLVRENMLTLNKVGFSDDDQTILLMTYRQNKELFELHESDSWFSVIADYSNQKFTIKKCNAKKKKQKLSKKLIVKYLIKWFSILNNIEIKW
;
A
#
# COMPACT_ATOMS: atom_id res chain seq x y z
N MET A 1 -22.61 16.33 7.81
CA MET A 1 -21.20 15.85 7.82
C MET A 1 -20.55 16.33 6.54
N ASN A 2 -19.31 16.74 6.61
CA ASN A 2 -18.58 17.22 5.43
C ASN A 2 -18.12 16.01 4.61
N ASP A 3 -18.70 15.80 3.42
CA ASP A 3 -18.36 14.68 2.53
C ASP A 3 -17.02 14.91 1.79
N LYS A 4 -16.28 15.97 2.17
CA LYS A 4 -14.98 16.32 1.59
C LYS A 4 -13.92 15.35 2.10
N ILE A 5 -13.14 14.79 1.18
CA ILE A 5 -12.04 13.86 1.46
C ILE A 5 -10.71 14.61 1.34
N THR A 6 -9.88 14.54 2.38
CA THR A 6 -8.49 14.99 2.30
C THR A 6 -7.62 13.85 1.79
N LEU A 7 -6.74 14.10 0.82
CA LEU A 7 -5.87 13.10 0.23
C LEU A 7 -4.49 13.15 0.86
N VAL A 8 -3.92 11.98 1.12
CA VAL A 8 -2.51 11.83 1.53
C VAL A 8 -1.85 10.85 0.59
N THR A 9 -0.64 11.18 0.17
CA THR A 9 0.20 10.32 -0.67
C THR A 9 1.66 10.52 -0.33
N ALA A 10 2.53 9.60 -0.74
CA ALA A 10 3.97 9.76 -0.57
C ALA A 10 4.75 9.24 -1.78
N PHE A 11 5.91 9.84 -2.00
CA PHE A 11 6.89 9.36 -2.97
C PHE A 11 8.29 9.50 -2.41
N PHE A 12 9.01 8.40 -2.32
CA PHE A 12 10.41 8.32 -1.97
C PHE A 12 11.16 7.50 -3.01
N GLN A 13 12.38 7.92 -3.33
CA GLN A 13 13.18 7.26 -4.35
C GLN A 13 13.75 5.95 -3.81
N LEU A 14 13.32 4.81 -4.38
CA LEU A 14 13.79 3.46 -4.06
C LEU A 14 14.84 2.90 -5.03
N GLY A 15 15.24 3.68 -6.03
CA GLY A 15 16.13 3.17 -7.08
C GLY A 15 15.49 2.08 -7.96
N ARG A 16 14.15 2.03 -8.07
CA ARG A 16 13.44 1.00 -8.85
C ARG A 16 13.79 0.99 -10.34
N GLY A 17 14.40 2.07 -10.84
CA GLY A 17 14.94 2.13 -12.20
C GLY A 17 16.07 1.14 -12.46
N GLU A 18 16.77 0.69 -11.40
CA GLU A 18 17.90 -0.24 -11.47
C GLU A 18 17.51 -1.69 -11.16
N TRP A 19 16.24 -1.96 -10.84
CA TRP A 19 15.81 -3.32 -10.49
C TRP A 19 15.75 -4.24 -11.71
N ASN A 20 16.10 -5.51 -11.53
CA ASN A 20 16.03 -6.52 -12.59
C ASN A 20 14.59 -6.85 -13.01
N SER A 21 13.65 -6.85 -12.04
CA SER A 21 12.21 -7.05 -12.27
C SER A 21 11.40 -5.93 -11.63
N PHE A 22 10.18 -5.72 -12.11
CA PHE A 22 9.29 -4.64 -11.62
C PHE A 22 9.92 -3.24 -11.74
N LYS A 23 10.80 -3.07 -12.73
CA LYS A 23 11.49 -1.82 -13.03
C LYS A 23 10.50 -0.67 -13.27
N ARG A 24 10.73 0.45 -12.58
CA ARG A 24 10.03 1.72 -12.75
C ARG A 24 10.97 2.85 -12.40
N THR A 25 11.14 3.79 -13.30
CA THR A 25 11.96 4.97 -13.06
C THR A 25 11.22 6.01 -12.20
N ASN A 26 11.94 6.98 -11.66
CA ASN A 26 11.31 8.12 -10.97
C ASN A 26 10.41 8.90 -11.94
N ASP A 27 10.82 9.04 -13.21
CA ASP A 27 10.01 9.72 -14.24
C ASP A 27 8.70 8.97 -14.53
N ASP A 28 8.70 7.63 -14.51
CA ASP A 28 7.46 6.86 -14.59
C ASP A 28 6.50 7.24 -13.47
N TYR A 29 7.00 7.35 -12.23
CA TYR A 29 6.17 7.73 -11.08
C TYR A 29 5.66 9.18 -11.18
N PHE A 30 6.48 10.12 -11.63
CA PHE A 30 6.02 11.49 -11.86
C PHE A 30 4.98 11.57 -12.98
N ASN A 31 5.12 10.77 -14.03
CA ASN A 31 4.11 10.66 -15.09
C ASN A 31 2.81 10.02 -14.58
N TYR A 32 2.90 9.01 -13.68
CA TYR A 32 1.73 8.42 -13.06
C TYR A 32 1.01 9.42 -12.16
N PHE A 33 1.76 10.18 -11.36
CA PHE A 33 1.20 11.24 -10.54
C PHE A 33 0.58 12.35 -11.37
N ASP A 34 1.24 12.82 -12.41
CA ASP A 34 0.74 13.86 -13.33
C ASP A 34 -0.63 13.51 -13.91
N PHE A 35 -0.90 12.22 -14.12
CA PHE A 35 -2.18 11.76 -14.65
C PHE A 35 -3.37 12.15 -13.76
N TRP A 36 -3.23 12.05 -12.44
CA TRP A 36 -4.31 12.31 -11.49
C TRP A 36 -4.07 13.54 -10.58
N ALA A 37 -2.89 14.15 -10.62
CA ALA A 37 -2.51 15.28 -9.78
C ALA A 37 -3.42 16.51 -9.90
N ARG A 38 -4.25 16.58 -10.93
CA ARG A 38 -5.22 17.67 -11.12
C ARG A 38 -6.46 17.60 -10.24
N ILE A 39 -6.66 16.53 -9.47
CA ILE A 39 -7.78 16.39 -8.54
C ILE A 39 -7.85 17.58 -7.56
N LYS A 40 -9.07 18.08 -7.28
CA LYS A 40 -9.27 19.35 -6.56
C LYS A 40 -9.21 19.24 -5.05
N ASN A 41 -9.18 18.03 -4.50
CA ASN A 41 -9.11 17.79 -3.07
C ASN A 41 -7.85 18.42 -2.44
N ASP A 42 -7.94 18.78 -1.16
CA ASP A 42 -6.78 19.10 -0.36
C ASP A 42 -5.85 17.89 -0.36
N MET A 43 -4.55 18.12 -0.53
CA MET A 43 -3.58 17.03 -0.65
C MET A 43 -2.34 17.29 0.18
N ILE A 44 -1.93 16.29 0.94
CA ILE A 44 -0.68 16.25 1.69
C ILE A 44 0.23 15.22 1.03
N ILE A 45 1.45 15.62 0.70
CA ILE A 45 2.40 14.78 -0.05
C ILE A 45 3.70 14.69 0.75
N TYR A 46 4.02 13.49 1.22
CA TYR A 46 5.30 13.19 1.86
C TYR A 46 6.34 12.80 0.81
N THR A 47 7.54 13.37 0.89
CA THR A 47 8.56 13.11 -0.11
C THR A 47 9.96 13.48 0.37
N ASP A 48 10.98 13.09 -0.38
CA ASP A 48 12.35 13.58 -0.19
C ASP A 48 12.54 14.99 -0.81
N LYS A 49 13.63 15.65 -0.43
CA LYS A 49 13.96 17.01 -0.87
C LYS A 49 14.12 17.11 -2.40
N VAL A 50 14.65 16.07 -3.03
CA VAL A 50 14.92 16.07 -4.48
C VAL A 50 13.61 16.02 -5.26
N SER A 51 12.69 15.18 -4.83
CA SER A 51 11.39 14.97 -5.49
C SER A 51 10.39 16.11 -5.25
N ALA A 52 10.55 16.86 -4.16
CA ALA A 52 9.62 17.95 -3.77
C ALA A 52 9.44 19.01 -4.86
N GLN A 53 10.51 19.42 -5.51
CA GLN A 53 10.45 20.42 -6.58
C GLN A 53 9.59 19.94 -7.76
N LYS A 54 9.79 18.70 -8.20
CA LYS A 54 9.04 18.13 -9.33
C LYS A 54 7.55 17.97 -8.99
N ILE A 55 7.24 17.60 -7.77
CA ILE A 55 5.86 17.51 -7.26
C ILE A 55 5.20 18.90 -7.26
N GLU A 56 5.92 19.94 -6.81
CA GLU A 56 5.45 21.32 -6.84
C GLU A 56 5.16 21.80 -8.29
N GLU A 57 6.09 21.52 -9.22
CA GLU A 57 5.93 21.83 -10.64
C GLU A 57 4.65 21.21 -11.22
N ILE A 58 4.39 19.93 -10.90
CA ILE A 58 3.21 19.22 -11.41
C ILE A 58 1.94 19.77 -10.74
N ARG A 59 1.87 19.69 -9.43
CA ARG A 59 0.59 19.90 -8.72
C ARG A 59 0.25 21.39 -8.58
N ILE A 60 1.23 22.22 -8.19
CA ILE A 60 1.00 23.62 -7.87
C ILE A 60 1.15 24.50 -9.12
N LYS A 61 2.27 24.40 -9.84
CA LYS A 61 2.51 25.27 -10.98
C LYS A 61 1.69 24.89 -12.21
N LYS A 62 1.67 23.60 -12.59
CA LYS A 62 0.94 23.15 -13.79
C LYS A 62 -0.57 23.14 -13.60
N TYR A 63 -1.07 22.62 -12.46
CA TYR A 63 -2.52 22.47 -12.23
C TYR A 63 -3.13 23.52 -11.30
N ASN A 64 -2.34 24.47 -10.79
CA ASN A 64 -2.79 25.53 -9.87
C ASN A 64 -3.51 24.98 -8.61
N ARG A 65 -3.02 23.87 -8.05
CA ARG A 65 -3.59 23.26 -6.85
C ARG A 65 -2.86 23.76 -5.61
N LYS A 66 -3.14 25.04 -5.21
CA LYS A 66 -2.52 25.70 -4.05
C LYS A 66 -2.89 25.06 -2.71
N ASN A 67 -3.96 24.29 -2.65
CA ASN A 67 -4.38 23.48 -1.51
C ASN A 67 -3.55 22.17 -1.39
N THR A 68 -2.26 22.28 -1.60
CA THR A 68 -1.28 21.21 -1.51
C THR A 68 -0.27 21.52 -0.43
N LYS A 69 -0.01 20.55 0.45
CA LYS A 69 1.05 20.62 1.47
C LYS A 69 2.12 19.57 1.14
N ILE A 70 3.34 19.99 0.93
CA ILE A 70 4.48 19.09 0.71
C ILE A 70 5.26 19.00 2.02
N ILE A 71 5.47 17.79 2.52
CA ILE A 71 6.22 17.48 3.74
C ILE A 71 7.50 16.77 3.33
N ILE A 72 8.63 17.40 3.62
CA ILE A 72 9.94 16.83 3.31
C ILE A 72 10.39 15.95 4.49
N ILE A 73 10.78 14.74 4.16
CA ILE A 73 11.39 13.77 5.06
C ILE A 73 12.81 13.53 4.56
N ASP A 74 13.80 13.87 5.36
CA ASP A 74 15.21 13.74 4.96
C ASP A 74 15.64 12.28 4.81
N ASP A 75 15.19 11.41 5.73
CA ASP A 75 15.44 9.97 5.68
C ASP A 75 14.24 9.24 6.26
N TYR A 76 13.46 8.60 5.40
CA TYR A 76 12.27 7.84 5.79
C TYR A 76 12.59 6.64 6.70
N ARG A 77 13.83 6.10 6.66
CA ARG A 77 14.25 4.96 7.49
C ARG A 77 14.30 5.29 8.98
N LYS A 78 14.43 6.58 9.30
CA LYS A 78 14.47 7.09 10.68
C LYS A 78 13.09 7.36 11.30
N ILE A 79 12.02 7.18 10.56
CA ILE A 79 10.66 7.39 11.05
C ILE A 79 10.32 6.39 12.18
N ASP A 80 10.67 5.12 11.97
CA ASP A 80 10.52 4.03 12.94
C ASP A 80 11.68 3.04 12.74
N GLU A 81 12.82 3.34 13.35
CA GLU A 81 14.05 2.58 13.19
C GLU A 81 13.91 1.13 13.67
N ASP A 82 13.14 0.88 14.73
CA ASP A 82 12.91 -0.46 15.25
C ASP A 82 12.15 -1.32 14.23
N LEU A 83 11.08 -0.77 13.65
CA LEU A 83 10.32 -1.46 12.60
C LEU A 83 11.19 -1.68 11.35
N TYR A 84 11.95 -0.65 10.92
CA TYR A 84 12.83 -0.75 9.78
C TYR A 84 13.87 -1.86 9.94
N ASN A 85 14.57 -1.90 11.09
CA ASN A 85 15.58 -2.90 11.37
C ASN A 85 14.98 -4.31 11.49
N SER A 86 13.78 -4.42 12.06
CA SER A 86 13.05 -5.70 12.13
C SER A 86 12.69 -6.24 10.75
N ILE A 87 12.15 -5.39 9.86
CA ILE A 87 11.84 -5.75 8.47
C ILE A 87 13.11 -6.15 7.71
N LYS A 88 14.19 -5.37 7.87
CA LYS A 88 15.48 -5.65 7.25
C LYS A 88 16.01 -7.03 7.66
N SER A 89 16.07 -7.31 8.96
CA SER A 89 16.52 -8.60 9.48
C SER A 89 15.67 -9.76 8.94
N ALA A 90 14.36 -9.64 8.93
CA ALA A 90 13.44 -10.67 8.43
C ALA A 90 13.57 -10.88 6.91
N THR A 91 13.91 -9.84 6.15
CA THR A 91 14.09 -9.96 4.70
C THR A 91 15.46 -10.55 4.33
N GLU A 92 16.52 -10.16 5.05
CA GLU A 92 17.90 -10.57 4.74
C GLU A 92 18.25 -11.99 5.22
N ASN A 93 17.43 -12.65 6.02
CA ASN A 93 17.71 -14.01 6.51
C ASN A 93 17.62 -15.10 5.41
N GLY A 94 17.25 -14.74 4.20
CA GLY A 94 17.11 -15.63 3.03
C GLY A 94 15.84 -16.48 3.02
N PHE A 95 15.26 -16.78 4.18
CA PHE A 95 14.07 -17.62 4.28
C PHE A 95 12.84 -16.97 3.60
N ASN A 96 12.69 -15.66 3.73
CA ASN A 96 11.63 -14.91 3.10
C ASN A 96 11.62 -15.09 1.56
N THR A 97 12.79 -15.16 0.93
CA THR A 97 12.95 -15.37 -0.52
C THR A 97 12.73 -16.83 -0.91
N GLU A 98 13.36 -17.77 -0.20
CA GLU A 98 13.26 -19.21 -0.47
C GLU A 98 11.85 -19.76 -0.33
N PHE A 99 11.06 -19.19 0.55
CA PHE A 99 9.70 -19.63 0.84
C PHE A 99 8.73 -19.34 -0.30
N ARG A 100 8.97 -18.30 -1.09
CA ARG A 100 8.03 -17.81 -2.11
C ARG A 100 8.08 -18.60 -3.41
N ILE A 101 6.94 -18.79 -4.06
CA ILE A 101 6.84 -19.36 -5.41
C ILE A 101 7.48 -18.42 -6.43
N ASN A 102 7.33 -17.12 -6.22
CA ASN A 102 7.95 -16.10 -7.07
C ASN A 102 8.88 -15.18 -6.25
N PRO A 103 10.15 -15.55 -6.08
CA PRO A 103 11.10 -14.79 -5.29
C PRO A 103 11.57 -13.49 -5.96
N SER A 104 11.17 -13.22 -7.21
CA SER A 104 11.56 -12.00 -7.93
C SER A 104 10.68 -10.79 -7.57
N THR A 105 9.59 -10.98 -6.84
CA THR A 105 8.72 -9.89 -6.42
C THR A 105 9.37 -9.05 -5.33
N PRO A 106 9.18 -7.71 -5.32
CA PRO A 106 9.91 -6.80 -4.42
C PRO A 106 9.77 -7.15 -2.94
N GLU A 107 8.59 -7.57 -2.51
CA GLU A 107 8.29 -7.94 -1.12
C GLU A 107 9.10 -9.13 -0.62
N SER A 108 9.67 -9.94 -1.53
CA SER A 108 10.50 -11.08 -1.16
C SER A 108 11.92 -10.71 -0.75
N TRP A 109 12.50 -9.65 -1.30
CA TRP A 109 13.93 -9.36 -1.18
C TRP A 109 14.27 -7.90 -0.85
N ASN A 110 13.31 -6.95 -0.96
CA ASN A 110 13.60 -5.54 -0.77
C ASN A 110 12.93 -5.01 0.52
N TYR A 111 13.71 -4.90 1.58
CA TYR A 111 13.22 -4.41 2.87
C TYR A 111 12.84 -2.92 2.84
N ASP A 112 13.52 -2.08 2.04
CA ASP A 112 13.14 -0.68 1.86
C ASP A 112 11.73 -0.58 1.23
N TYR A 113 11.42 -1.47 0.28
CA TYR A 113 10.11 -1.55 -0.32
C TYR A 113 9.03 -1.93 0.72
N ASN A 114 9.24 -3.02 1.45
CA ASN A 114 8.29 -3.49 2.46
C ASN A 114 8.04 -2.42 3.53
N TYR A 115 9.10 -1.75 3.97
CA TYR A 115 8.98 -0.67 4.94
C TYR A 115 8.19 0.53 4.40
N LEU A 116 8.50 0.99 3.18
CA LEU A 116 7.77 2.11 2.56
C LEU A 116 6.29 1.79 2.32
N MET A 117 5.96 0.53 2.03
CA MET A 117 4.56 0.14 1.88
C MET A 117 3.77 0.31 3.18
N LEU A 118 4.38 0.12 4.35
CA LEU A 118 3.75 0.37 5.65
C LEU A 118 3.77 1.84 6.08
N LEU A 119 4.67 2.66 5.58
CA LEU A 119 4.68 4.08 5.91
C LEU A 119 3.48 4.85 5.35
N LYS A 120 2.64 4.24 4.55
CA LYS A 120 1.37 4.81 4.06
C LYS A 120 0.49 5.24 5.23
N GLU A 121 0.23 4.33 6.16
CA GLU A 121 -0.60 4.59 7.33
C GLU A 121 0.07 5.59 8.29
N TRP A 122 1.40 5.52 8.41
CA TRP A 122 2.16 6.49 9.19
C TRP A 122 2.03 7.92 8.61
N CYS A 123 2.16 8.10 7.30
CA CYS A 123 2.02 9.41 6.66
C CYS A 123 0.66 10.03 6.95
N VAL A 124 -0.40 9.24 6.89
CA VAL A 124 -1.74 9.75 7.20
C VAL A 124 -1.88 10.07 8.69
N LYS A 125 -1.44 9.16 9.57
CA LYS A 125 -1.42 9.37 11.03
C LYS A 125 -0.66 10.66 11.38
N ASP A 126 0.54 10.86 10.83
CA ASP A 126 1.37 12.05 11.07
C ASP A 126 0.69 13.34 10.57
N SER A 127 0.00 13.28 9.41
CA SER A 127 -0.76 14.41 8.90
C SER A 127 -1.93 14.81 9.81
N VAL A 128 -2.57 13.83 10.46
CA VAL A 128 -3.63 14.07 11.45
C VAL A 128 -3.05 14.69 12.71
N GLU A 129 -1.97 14.13 13.26
CA GLU A 129 -1.32 14.62 14.47
C GLU A 129 -0.77 16.07 14.32
N LYS A 130 -0.29 16.41 13.13
CA LYS A 130 0.12 17.77 12.78
C LYS A 130 -1.05 18.72 12.49
N GLY A 131 -2.29 18.24 12.55
CA GLY A 131 -3.49 19.03 12.27
C GLY A 131 -3.64 19.44 10.81
N LEU A 132 -2.93 18.78 9.88
CA LEU A 132 -2.96 19.06 8.44
C LEU A 132 -4.16 18.39 7.75
N ALA A 133 -4.62 17.26 8.27
CA ALA A 133 -5.76 16.51 7.75
C ALA A 133 -6.81 16.30 8.85
N LYS A 134 -8.10 16.42 8.50
CA LYS A 134 -9.24 16.21 9.41
C LYS A 134 -10.42 15.60 8.66
N GLY A 135 -11.31 14.92 9.40
CA GLY A 135 -12.52 14.30 8.86
C GLY A 135 -12.20 13.02 8.10
N ILE A 136 -12.78 12.83 6.93
CA ILE A 136 -12.50 11.66 6.08
C ILE A 136 -11.20 11.89 5.31
N ILE A 137 -10.27 10.95 5.44
CA ILE A 137 -8.97 11.01 4.80
C ILE A 137 -8.77 9.76 3.96
N ALA A 138 -8.26 9.93 2.75
CA ALA A 138 -7.88 8.83 1.87
C ALA A 138 -6.37 8.84 1.63
N TRP A 139 -5.74 7.70 1.88
CA TRP A 139 -4.47 7.38 1.25
C TRP A 139 -4.70 7.04 -0.21
N ILE A 140 -3.86 7.55 -1.10
CA ILE A 140 -3.79 7.15 -2.50
C ILE A 140 -2.32 6.99 -2.89
N ASP A 141 -1.97 5.85 -3.47
CA ASP A 141 -0.61 5.62 -3.97
C ASP A 141 -0.22 6.69 -4.98
N PHE A 142 0.99 7.24 -4.85
CA PHE A 142 1.53 8.26 -5.77
C PHE A 142 1.49 7.81 -7.23
N GLY A 143 1.75 6.52 -7.47
CA GLY A 143 1.67 5.88 -8.78
C GLY A 143 0.28 5.44 -9.22
N TYR A 144 -0.80 5.94 -8.61
CA TYR A 144 -2.18 5.52 -8.91
C TYR A 144 -2.48 5.53 -10.41
N ASN A 145 -3.24 4.53 -10.89
CA ASN A 145 -3.58 4.32 -12.30
C ASN A 145 -2.39 4.02 -13.24
N HIS A 146 -1.15 4.04 -12.78
CA HIS A 146 0.06 3.78 -13.60
C HIS A 146 0.02 4.47 -14.98
N GLY A 147 -0.32 5.77 -15.00
CA GLY A 147 -0.33 6.56 -16.23
C GLY A 147 -1.37 6.16 -17.28
N GLY A 148 -2.49 5.57 -16.88
CA GLY A 148 -3.58 5.23 -17.83
C GLY A 148 -3.87 3.74 -17.97
N LYS A 149 -3.54 2.93 -16.97
CA LYS A 149 -3.87 1.49 -17.01
C LYS A 149 -5.36 1.20 -16.90
N TYR A 150 -6.10 2.03 -16.16
CA TYR A 150 -7.54 1.87 -15.95
C TYR A 150 -8.32 3.09 -16.47
N TYR A 151 -8.06 4.26 -15.89
CA TYR A 151 -8.60 5.53 -16.41
C TYR A 151 -7.78 5.98 -17.61
N THR A 152 -8.44 6.39 -18.70
CA THR A 152 -7.74 6.72 -19.95
C THR A 152 -7.61 8.19 -20.23
N LYS A 153 -8.39 9.04 -19.53
CA LYS A 153 -8.43 10.48 -19.72
C LYS A 153 -8.07 11.21 -18.44
N SER A 154 -6.86 11.75 -18.36
CA SER A 154 -6.38 12.49 -17.19
C SER A 154 -7.24 13.72 -16.86
N GLN A 155 -7.88 14.34 -17.88
CA GLN A 155 -8.74 15.51 -17.71
C GLN A 155 -9.95 15.23 -16.82
N GLU A 156 -10.42 13.98 -16.75
CA GLU A 156 -11.54 13.57 -15.92
C GLU A 156 -11.21 13.61 -14.42
N PHE A 157 -9.91 13.69 -14.05
CA PHE A 157 -9.47 13.94 -12.68
C PHE A 157 -9.56 15.40 -12.23
N ASP A 158 -9.99 16.31 -13.09
CA ASP A 158 -10.24 17.72 -12.71
C ASP A 158 -11.57 17.89 -11.97
N PHE A 159 -11.78 17.15 -10.88
CA PHE A 159 -12.96 17.16 -10.03
C PHE A 159 -12.56 17.11 -8.55
N GLU A 160 -13.50 17.35 -7.65
CA GLU A 160 -13.34 17.15 -6.22
C GLU A 160 -13.99 15.82 -5.82
N TRP A 161 -13.16 14.86 -5.33
CA TRP A 161 -13.66 13.58 -4.87
C TRP A 161 -14.40 13.76 -3.55
N LYS A 162 -15.67 13.43 -3.55
CA LYS A 162 -16.58 13.45 -2.41
C LYS A 162 -17.33 12.13 -2.37
N TRP A 163 -17.40 11.55 -1.18
CA TRP A 163 -18.21 10.37 -0.93
C TRP A 163 -18.54 10.25 0.55
N LYS A 164 -19.73 9.75 0.86
CA LYS A 164 -20.14 9.52 2.24
C LYS A 164 -19.71 8.14 2.69
N PHE A 165 -18.50 8.06 3.24
CA PHE A 165 -18.00 6.88 3.90
C PHE A 165 -18.55 6.78 5.32
N SER A 166 -18.70 5.55 5.83
CA SER A 166 -19.06 5.28 7.23
C SER A 166 -17.88 5.59 8.18
N ASP A 167 -18.14 5.50 9.47
CA ASP A 167 -17.17 5.79 10.54
C ASP A 167 -16.22 4.59 10.80
N LYS A 168 -15.78 3.92 9.71
CA LYS A 168 -14.91 2.74 9.71
C LYS A 168 -13.67 2.95 8.83
N ILE A 169 -12.76 1.99 8.86
CA ILE A 169 -11.65 1.89 7.94
C ILE A 169 -12.14 1.13 6.70
N HIS A 170 -12.12 1.77 5.55
CA HIS A 170 -12.57 1.21 4.29
C HIS A 170 -11.37 0.64 3.53
N LEU A 171 -11.41 -0.67 3.28
CA LEU A 171 -10.44 -1.40 2.48
C LEU A 171 -11.13 -1.98 1.25
N PHE A 172 -10.40 -2.04 0.14
CA PHE A 172 -10.91 -2.46 -1.15
C PHE A 172 -10.27 -3.78 -1.56
N THR A 173 -11.10 -4.78 -1.90
CA THR A 173 -10.64 -6.13 -2.23
C THR A 173 -10.61 -6.34 -3.73
N VAL A 174 -9.54 -6.93 -4.22
CA VAL A 174 -9.37 -7.29 -5.65
C VAL A 174 -9.63 -8.78 -5.90
N ASN A 175 -9.72 -9.56 -4.83
CA ASN A 175 -10.11 -10.97 -4.85
C ASN A 175 -11.05 -11.26 -3.70
N LYS A 176 -11.95 -12.24 -3.90
CA LYS A 176 -12.83 -12.72 -2.83
C LYS A 176 -11.98 -13.30 -1.70
N LEU A 177 -12.24 -12.85 -0.48
CA LEU A 177 -11.57 -13.38 0.70
C LEU A 177 -11.89 -14.86 0.89
N ASP A 178 -10.89 -15.60 1.32
CA ASP A 178 -10.96 -16.99 1.76
C ASP A 178 -10.20 -17.16 3.08
N ASP A 179 -10.14 -18.38 3.58
CA ASP A 179 -9.49 -18.72 4.85
C ASP A 179 -8.05 -19.25 4.66
N LEU A 180 -7.39 -18.92 3.53
CA LEU A 180 -6.00 -19.30 3.32
C LEU A 180 -5.13 -18.76 4.47
N PRO A 181 -4.26 -19.60 5.06
CA PRO A 181 -3.31 -19.14 6.07
C PRO A 181 -2.38 -18.05 5.53
N ILE A 182 -1.97 -17.13 6.39
CA ILE A 182 -1.09 -16.01 6.00
C ILE A 182 0.21 -16.52 5.36
N PHE A 183 0.84 -17.57 5.89
CA PHE A 183 2.05 -18.12 5.30
C PHE A 183 1.85 -18.61 3.85
N GLU A 184 0.66 -19.13 3.51
CA GLU A 184 0.37 -19.53 2.15
C GLU A 184 0.11 -18.33 1.23
N ILE A 185 -0.48 -17.27 1.76
CA ILE A 185 -0.67 -16.00 1.05
C ILE A 185 0.70 -15.39 0.70
N ILE A 186 1.62 -15.33 1.68
CA ILE A 186 3.01 -14.89 1.48
C ILE A 186 3.71 -15.78 0.43
N ARG A 187 3.58 -17.10 0.57
CA ARG A 187 4.24 -18.06 -0.33
C ARG A 187 3.80 -17.94 -1.78
N SER A 188 2.48 -17.78 -1.99
CA SER A 188 1.88 -17.71 -3.33
C SER A 188 1.75 -16.29 -3.88
N VAL A 189 2.13 -15.28 -3.09
CA VAL A 189 2.00 -13.86 -3.44
C VAL A 189 0.55 -13.51 -3.84
N ASN A 190 -0.41 -14.02 -3.05
CA ASN A 190 -1.82 -13.75 -3.29
C ASN A 190 -2.20 -12.39 -2.71
N SER A 191 -2.84 -11.56 -3.53
CA SER A 191 -3.36 -10.26 -3.09
C SER A 191 -4.88 -10.34 -2.93
N TYR A 192 -5.37 -9.96 -1.75
CA TYR A 192 -6.80 -9.85 -1.44
C TYR A 192 -7.24 -8.41 -1.29
N ILE A 193 -6.52 -7.65 -0.47
CA ILE A 193 -6.75 -6.24 -0.21
C ILE A 193 -5.74 -5.44 -1.01
N GLN A 194 -6.19 -4.42 -1.72
CA GLN A 194 -5.27 -3.50 -2.37
C GLN A 194 -4.80 -2.41 -1.38
N GLY A 195 -3.51 -2.13 -1.37
CA GLY A 195 -2.94 -1.03 -0.58
C GLY A 195 -2.93 0.32 -1.30
N GLY A 196 -3.43 0.37 -2.53
CA GLY A 196 -3.36 1.59 -3.36
C GLY A 196 -4.31 2.70 -2.94
N VAL A 197 -5.41 2.36 -2.27
CA VAL A 197 -6.37 3.30 -1.68
C VAL A 197 -6.87 2.73 -0.35
N ILE A 198 -6.80 3.56 0.70
CA ILE A 198 -7.37 3.28 2.02
C ILE A 198 -8.12 4.53 2.46
N VAL A 199 -9.35 4.39 2.96
CA VAL A 199 -10.14 5.54 3.42
C VAL A 199 -10.57 5.31 4.87
N ALA A 200 -10.39 6.32 5.72
CA ALA A 200 -10.88 6.25 7.09
C ALA A 200 -11.10 7.66 7.68
N PRO A 201 -11.92 7.80 8.73
CA PRO A 201 -11.97 9.01 9.52
C PRO A 201 -10.64 9.25 10.28
N ASP A 202 -10.30 10.51 10.50
CA ASP A 202 -9.05 10.94 11.16
C ASP A 202 -8.77 10.20 12.48
N LYS A 203 -9.78 9.98 13.30
CA LYS A 203 -9.69 9.29 14.60
C LYS A 203 -9.21 7.84 14.53
N LEU A 204 -9.23 7.18 13.35
CA LEU A 204 -8.86 5.77 13.21
C LEU A 204 -7.44 5.55 12.67
N TRP A 205 -6.78 6.56 12.11
CA TRP A 205 -5.47 6.38 11.47
C TRP A 205 -4.34 6.05 12.44
N LEU A 206 -4.33 6.62 13.65
CA LEU A 206 -3.37 6.22 14.69
C LEU A 206 -3.57 4.75 15.08
N LYS A 207 -4.82 4.32 15.24
CA LYS A 207 -5.13 2.92 15.57
C LYS A 207 -4.72 1.98 14.43
N LEU A 208 -5.00 2.35 13.18
CA LEU A 208 -4.60 1.57 12.01
C LEU A 208 -3.08 1.43 11.93
N TRP A 209 -2.33 2.53 12.06
CA TRP A 209 -0.87 2.50 12.09
C TRP A 209 -0.33 1.53 13.15
N ASN A 210 -0.80 1.63 14.38
CA ASN A 210 -0.35 0.76 15.46
C ASN A 210 -0.61 -0.72 15.15
N LEU A 211 -1.79 -1.05 14.62
CA LEU A 211 -2.14 -2.42 14.27
C LEU A 211 -1.31 -2.99 13.12
N VAL A 212 -1.06 -2.23 12.04
CA VAL A 212 -0.23 -2.69 10.93
C VAL A 212 1.23 -2.84 11.37
N ARG A 213 1.74 -1.91 12.20
CA ARG A 213 3.08 -1.98 12.78
C ARG A 213 3.26 -3.26 13.63
N GLU A 214 2.33 -3.53 14.53
CA GLU A 214 2.37 -4.73 15.39
C GLU A 214 2.28 -6.03 14.59
N ASN A 215 1.44 -6.08 13.55
CA ASN A 215 1.32 -7.23 12.68
C ASN A 215 2.60 -7.49 11.88
N MET A 216 3.25 -6.45 11.37
CA MET A 216 4.55 -6.61 10.70
C MET A 216 5.62 -7.10 11.68
N LEU A 217 5.73 -6.53 12.87
CA LEU A 217 6.67 -6.99 13.88
C LEU A 217 6.41 -8.45 14.29
N THR A 218 5.14 -8.87 14.36
CA THR A 218 4.77 -10.25 14.63
C THR A 218 5.20 -11.17 13.49
N LEU A 219 5.00 -10.75 12.25
CA LEU A 219 5.44 -11.50 11.07
C LEU A 219 6.97 -11.61 11.01
N ASN A 220 7.68 -10.52 11.33
CA ASN A 220 9.14 -10.49 11.33
C ASN A 220 9.76 -11.43 12.38
N LYS A 221 9.12 -11.58 13.56
CA LYS A 221 9.58 -12.51 14.62
C LYS A 221 9.64 -13.96 14.13
N VAL A 222 8.83 -14.33 13.15
CA VAL A 222 8.83 -15.67 12.56
C VAL A 222 9.62 -15.74 11.24
N GLY A 223 10.42 -14.72 10.96
CA GLY A 223 11.37 -14.69 9.82
C GLY A 223 10.76 -14.29 8.48
N PHE A 224 9.55 -13.73 8.48
CA PHE A 224 8.92 -13.23 7.26
C PHE A 224 8.77 -11.71 7.27
N SER A 225 8.79 -11.15 6.07
CA SER A 225 8.38 -9.77 5.78
C SER A 225 7.52 -9.76 4.52
N ASP A 226 6.56 -8.84 4.43
CA ASP A 226 5.71 -8.68 3.25
C ASP A 226 5.32 -7.21 3.06
N ASP A 227 4.57 -6.93 1.99
CA ASP A 227 4.05 -5.59 1.76
C ASP A 227 2.75 -5.31 2.56
N ASP A 228 2.20 -4.13 2.37
CA ASP A 228 0.99 -3.66 3.06
C ASP A 228 -0.23 -4.54 2.83
N GLN A 229 -0.35 -5.22 1.69
CA GLN A 229 -1.55 -6.00 1.33
C GLN A 229 -1.78 -7.17 2.29
N THR A 230 -0.72 -7.92 2.59
CA THR A 230 -0.79 -9.03 3.54
C THR A 230 -0.98 -8.51 4.97
N ILE A 231 -0.30 -7.42 5.34
CA ILE A 231 -0.39 -6.84 6.68
C ILE A 231 -1.79 -6.25 6.94
N LEU A 232 -2.37 -5.58 5.96
CA LEU A 232 -3.77 -5.11 6.04
C LEU A 232 -4.76 -6.27 6.18
N LEU A 233 -4.54 -7.39 5.49
CA LEU A 233 -5.38 -8.58 5.65
C LEU A 233 -5.25 -9.20 7.05
N MET A 234 -4.03 -9.29 7.61
CA MET A 234 -3.82 -9.72 8.99
C MET A 234 -4.58 -8.82 9.96
N THR A 235 -4.43 -7.51 9.79
CA THR A 235 -5.06 -6.49 10.62
C THR A 235 -6.59 -6.58 10.55
N TYR A 236 -7.15 -6.74 9.35
CA TYR A 236 -8.58 -6.94 9.15
C TYR A 236 -9.08 -8.22 9.83
N ARG A 237 -8.39 -9.36 9.66
CA ARG A 237 -8.83 -10.64 10.24
C ARG A 237 -8.90 -10.62 11.76
N GLN A 238 -8.03 -9.84 12.40
CA GLN A 238 -7.98 -9.70 13.87
C GLN A 238 -8.98 -8.68 14.44
N ASN A 239 -9.44 -7.70 13.63
CA ASN A 239 -10.20 -6.53 14.09
C ASN A 239 -11.36 -6.20 13.14
N LYS A 240 -12.12 -7.20 12.70
CA LYS A 240 -13.15 -7.05 11.64
C LYS A 240 -14.15 -5.91 11.91
N GLU A 241 -14.45 -5.64 13.17
CA GLU A 241 -15.40 -4.61 13.60
C GLU A 241 -14.96 -3.18 13.27
N LEU A 242 -13.65 -2.95 13.09
CA LEU A 242 -13.10 -1.64 12.71
C LEU A 242 -13.22 -1.34 11.22
N PHE A 243 -13.46 -2.38 10.40
CA PHE A 243 -13.33 -2.28 8.96
C PHE A 243 -14.66 -2.43 8.23
N GLU A 244 -14.71 -1.85 7.05
CA GLU A 244 -15.70 -2.12 6.02
C GLU A 244 -14.95 -2.48 4.73
N LEU A 245 -15.27 -3.67 4.19
CA LEU A 245 -14.65 -4.16 2.96
C LEU A 245 -15.54 -3.87 1.77
N HIS A 246 -14.92 -3.46 0.68
CA HIS A 246 -15.57 -3.16 -0.59
C HIS A 246 -14.96 -4.01 -1.69
N GLU A 247 -15.79 -4.70 -2.47
CA GLU A 247 -15.31 -5.40 -3.67
C GLU A 247 -14.97 -4.38 -4.76
N SER A 248 -13.83 -4.57 -5.41
CA SER A 248 -13.37 -3.73 -6.52
C SER A 248 -13.09 -4.58 -7.75
N ASP A 249 -13.53 -4.13 -8.92
CA ASP A 249 -13.29 -4.81 -10.19
C ASP A 249 -11.84 -4.68 -10.68
N SER A 250 -11.09 -3.72 -10.13
CA SER A 250 -9.72 -3.41 -10.52
C SER A 250 -8.96 -2.76 -9.36
N TRP A 251 -7.63 -2.88 -9.38
CA TRP A 251 -6.70 -2.15 -8.50
C TRP A 251 -6.90 -0.62 -8.51
N PHE A 252 -7.57 -0.08 -9.51
CA PHE A 252 -7.72 1.35 -9.72
C PHE A 252 -9.19 1.81 -9.76
N SER A 253 -10.17 0.94 -9.54
CA SER A 253 -11.58 1.31 -9.73
C SER A 253 -12.16 2.19 -8.62
N VAL A 254 -11.52 2.26 -7.44
CA VAL A 254 -12.08 2.86 -6.22
C VAL A 254 -12.63 4.27 -6.44
N ILE A 255 -11.90 5.14 -7.10
CA ILE A 255 -12.36 6.52 -7.32
C ILE A 255 -13.60 6.55 -8.25
N ALA A 256 -13.68 5.66 -9.24
CA ALA A 256 -14.85 5.56 -10.10
C ALA A 256 -16.06 4.96 -9.38
N ASP A 257 -15.82 3.92 -8.55
CA ASP A 257 -16.87 3.18 -7.85
C ASP A 257 -17.48 4.02 -6.70
N TYR A 258 -16.66 4.89 -6.08
CA TYR A 258 -17.03 5.69 -4.91
C TYR A 258 -16.96 7.20 -5.20
N SER A 259 -17.41 7.62 -6.37
CA SER A 259 -17.64 9.03 -6.73
C SER A 259 -18.84 9.17 -7.65
N ASN A 260 -19.36 10.41 -7.76
CA ASN A 260 -20.38 10.75 -8.75
C ASN A 260 -19.78 11.15 -10.11
N GLN A 261 -18.46 11.07 -10.26
CA GLN A 261 -17.74 11.40 -11.48
C GLN A 261 -17.81 10.24 -12.48
N LYS A 262 -18.11 10.56 -13.75
CA LYS A 262 -18.00 9.57 -14.82
C LYS A 262 -16.59 9.54 -15.38
N PHE A 263 -16.04 8.34 -15.51
CA PHE A 263 -14.72 8.11 -16.06
C PHE A 263 -14.75 7.24 -17.31
N THR A 264 -13.86 7.54 -18.24
CA THR A 264 -13.57 6.67 -19.39
C THR A 264 -12.53 5.62 -18.95
N ILE A 265 -12.98 4.37 -18.80
CA ILE A 265 -12.15 3.27 -18.30
C ILE A 265 -11.81 2.26 -19.39
N LYS A 266 -10.67 1.58 -19.25
CA LYS A 266 -10.32 0.39 -20.04
C LYS A 266 -11.06 -0.82 -19.50
N LYS A 267 -11.73 -1.58 -20.33
CA LYS A 267 -12.28 -2.90 -19.94
C LYS A 267 -11.12 -3.86 -19.66
N CYS A 268 -10.95 -4.27 -18.42
CA CYS A 268 -9.98 -5.30 -18.05
C CYS A 268 -10.62 -6.69 -18.18
N ASN A 269 -10.11 -7.51 -19.11
CA ASN A 269 -10.45 -8.93 -19.16
C ASN A 269 -9.59 -9.69 -18.13
N ALA A 270 -10.05 -9.76 -16.89
CA ALA A 270 -9.38 -10.52 -15.84
C ALA A 270 -9.60 -12.03 -16.03
N LYS A 271 -8.60 -12.75 -16.55
CA LYS A 271 -8.56 -14.21 -16.47
C LYS A 271 -8.00 -14.63 -15.11
N LYS A 272 -8.87 -15.09 -14.20
CA LYS A 272 -8.46 -15.68 -12.91
C LYS A 272 -7.84 -17.06 -13.14
N LYS A 273 -6.52 -17.22 -12.93
CA LYS A 273 -5.87 -18.54 -12.83
C LYS A 273 -5.94 -19.01 -11.37
N LYS A 274 -6.67 -20.08 -11.09
CA LYS A 274 -6.58 -20.80 -9.80
C LYS A 274 -5.32 -21.67 -9.79
N GLN A 275 -4.36 -21.39 -8.92
CA GLN A 275 -3.25 -22.32 -8.64
C GLN A 275 -3.68 -23.32 -7.57
N LYS A 276 -3.49 -24.62 -7.83
CA LYS A 276 -3.71 -25.69 -6.84
C LYS A 276 -2.44 -25.94 -6.03
N LEU A 277 -2.60 -25.96 -4.73
CA LEU A 277 -1.53 -26.25 -3.77
C LEU A 277 -1.13 -27.74 -3.74
N SER A 278 0.18 -28.00 -3.58
CA SER A 278 0.70 -29.31 -3.21
C SER A 278 0.72 -29.44 -1.67
N LYS A 279 -0.04 -30.41 -1.12
CA LYS A 279 -0.08 -30.68 0.32
C LYS A 279 1.33 -30.97 0.91
N LYS A 280 2.19 -31.64 0.15
CA LYS A 280 3.58 -31.96 0.57
C LYS A 280 4.41 -30.70 0.81
N LEU A 281 4.23 -29.67 0.02
CA LEU A 281 4.95 -28.40 0.14
C LEU A 281 4.51 -27.62 1.38
N ILE A 282 3.21 -27.60 1.67
CA ILE A 282 2.67 -26.96 2.87
C ILE A 282 3.25 -27.58 4.13
N VAL A 283 3.28 -28.92 4.22
CA VAL A 283 3.84 -29.62 5.39
C VAL A 283 5.31 -29.30 5.58
N LYS A 284 6.12 -29.29 4.50
CA LYS A 284 7.53 -28.94 4.55
C LYS A 284 7.75 -27.54 5.17
N TYR A 285 6.96 -26.57 4.74
CA TYR A 285 7.10 -25.19 5.21
C TYR A 285 6.54 -24.96 6.62
N LEU A 286 5.49 -25.66 7.00
CA LEU A 286 5.02 -25.63 8.39
C LEU A 286 6.06 -26.17 9.37
N ILE A 287 6.77 -27.24 8.99
CA ILE A 287 7.86 -27.81 9.80
C ILE A 287 9.03 -26.81 9.90
N LYS A 288 9.43 -26.17 8.79
CA LYS A 288 10.48 -25.15 8.79
C LYS A 288 10.11 -23.94 9.64
N TRP A 289 8.88 -23.47 9.54
CA TRP A 289 8.34 -22.38 10.36
C TRP A 289 8.35 -22.73 11.87
N PHE A 290 7.91 -23.94 12.21
CA PHE A 290 7.93 -24.43 13.59
C PHE A 290 9.35 -24.52 14.15
N SER A 291 10.34 -24.94 13.33
CA SER A 291 11.74 -25.00 13.73
C SER A 291 12.33 -23.63 14.05
N ILE A 292 11.99 -22.62 13.25
CA ILE A 292 12.43 -21.23 13.48
C ILE A 292 11.85 -20.69 14.79
N LEU A 293 10.53 -20.89 15.02
CA LEU A 293 9.85 -20.45 16.24
C LEU A 293 10.44 -21.05 17.53
N ASN A 294 10.95 -22.26 17.45
CA ASN A 294 11.46 -23.00 18.62
C ASN A 294 13.00 -23.06 18.65
N ASN A 295 13.71 -22.33 17.79
CA ASN A 295 15.16 -22.37 17.64
C ASN A 295 15.72 -23.81 17.45
N ILE A 296 14.97 -24.65 16.73
CA ILE A 296 15.34 -26.04 16.45
C ILE A 296 15.97 -26.10 15.05
N GLU A 297 17.21 -26.54 14.96
CA GLU A 297 17.87 -26.77 13.67
C GLU A 297 17.40 -28.11 13.07
N ILE A 298 16.61 -28.05 11.98
CA ILE A 298 16.20 -29.25 11.23
C ILE A 298 17.05 -29.36 9.98
N LYS A 299 17.89 -30.39 9.92
CA LYS A 299 18.63 -30.77 8.72
C LYS A 299 17.73 -31.55 7.77
N TRP A 300 17.65 -31.11 6.51
CA TRP A 300 16.79 -31.66 5.45
C TRP A 300 17.59 -32.62 4.56
#